data_422136c9647b255cbd6106019aaf878f
#
_entry.id   422136c9647b255cbd6106019aaf878f
#
_cell.length_a   1.000
_cell.length_b   1.000
_cell.length_c   1.000
_cell.angle_alpha   90.00
_cell.angle_beta   90.00
_cell.angle_gamma   90.00
#
_symmetry.space_group_name_H-M   'P 1'
#
loop_
_entity.id
_entity.type
_entity.pdbx_description
1 polymer ?
#
loop_
_entity_poly.entity_id
_entity_poly.type
_entity_poly.pdbx_seq_one_letter_code
_entity_poly.pdbx_strand_id
1 'polypeptide(L)'
;MKREYSIETNERKIYPLGVTKTPGGFDVAFVSEKSPALLLFEKGSRKRMARLAFPENARMGNVHFMTVKGDFTGLEYAFEEDGKEISDPFGTCFTGREKWGDEKAAGQALHTPFEAVKEAFDWEDDKRPEIPANECIVYKIH
;
A
#
# COMPACT_ATOMS: atom_id res chain seq x y z
N MET A 1 -5.32 -24.73 -1.26
CA MET A 1 -3.98 -24.74 -0.62
C MET A 1 -3.90 -23.53 0.29
N LYS A 2 -3.49 -23.68 1.55
CA LYS A 2 -3.32 -22.54 2.48
C LYS A 2 -2.04 -21.82 2.10
N ARG A 3 -2.11 -20.51 1.79
CA ARG A 3 -0.93 -19.70 1.51
C ARG A 3 -0.19 -19.45 2.83
N GLU A 4 1.13 -19.54 2.78
CA GLU A 4 1.99 -19.24 3.92
C GLU A 4 2.67 -17.89 3.69
N TYR A 5 2.74 -17.10 4.74
CA TYR A 5 3.40 -15.80 4.75
C TYR A 5 4.44 -15.78 5.86
N SER A 6 5.61 -15.23 5.59
CA SER A 6 6.61 -14.95 6.60
C SER A 6 6.83 -13.46 6.76
N ILE A 7 7.17 -13.05 7.98
CA ILE A 7 7.47 -11.66 8.34
C ILE A 7 8.94 -11.60 8.76
N GLU A 8 9.68 -10.68 8.18
CA GLU A 8 11.07 -10.39 8.51
C GLU A 8 11.20 -8.93 8.95
N THR A 9 12.10 -8.68 9.90
CA THR A 9 12.37 -7.34 10.47
C THR A 9 13.85 -7.01 10.49
N ASN A 10 14.64 -7.76 9.70
CA ASN A 10 16.11 -7.69 9.73
C ASN A 10 16.65 -6.33 9.26
N GLU A 11 15.91 -5.65 8.39
CA GLU A 11 16.27 -4.34 7.89
C GLU A 11 15.26 -3.28 8.37
N ARG A 12 15.77 -2.15 8.87
CA ARG A 12 14.93 -1.03 9.32
C ARG A 12 14.46 -0.20 8.13
N LYS A 13 13.55 -0.75 7.35
CA LYS A 13 13.00 -0.07 6.16
C LYS A 13 11.79 0.78 6.54
N ILE A 14 12.06 1.94 7.10
CA ILE A 14 11.02 2.92 7.48
C ILE A 14 10.59 3.85 6.33
N TYR A 15 11.24 3.74 5.19
CA TYR A 15 10.98 4.54 4.00
C TYR A 15 11.32 3.75 2.73
N PRO A 16 10.54 3.90 1.63
CA PRO A 16 9.32 4.73 1.52
C PRO A 16 8.16 4.17 2.34
N LEU A 17 7.21 5.06 2.72
CA LEU A 17 5.98 4.66 3.39
C LEU A 17 5.04 3.95 2.42
N GLY A 18 4.16 3.10 2.95
CA GLY A 18 3.27 2.24 2.16
C GLY A 18 3.91 0.89 1.89
N VAL A 19 3.60 0.30 0.74
CA VAL A 19 4.06 -1.02 0.32
C VAL A 19 4.99 -0.88 -0.89
N THR A 20 6.18 -1.46 -0.80
CA THR A 20 7.20 -1.43 -1.85
C THR A 20 7.60 -2.84 -2.25
N LYS A 21 7.67 -3.11 -3.55
CA LYS A 21 8.04 -4.43 -4.06
C LYS A 21 9.52 -4.72 -3.82
N THR A 22 9.81 -5.94 -3.40
CA THR A 22 11.17 -6.47 -3.20
C THR A 22 11.30 -7.86 -3.81
N PRO A 23 12.51 -8.39 -4.00
CA PRO A 23 12.68 -9.78 -4.42
C PRO A 23 12.01 -10.75 -3.43
N GLY A 24 11.01 -11.49 -3.93
CA GLY A 24 10.28 -12.50 -3.14
C GLY A 24 9.22 -11.97 -2.18
N GLY A 25 8.89 -10.66 -2.22
CA GLY A 25 7.85 -10.11 -1.34
C GLY A 25 7.69 -8.60 -1.41
N PHE A 26 7.37 -8.01 -0.27
CA PHE A 26 7.13 -6.57 -0.16
C PHE A 26 7.66 -6.04 1.17
N ASP A 27 8.29 -4.87 1.13
CA ASP A 27 8.54 -4.05 2.31
C ASP A 27 7.30 -3.22 2.60
N VAL A 28 6.95 -3.14 3.87
CA VAL A 28 5.76 -2.44 4.34
C VAL A 28 6.16 -1.49 5.45
N ALA A 29 5.86 -0.21 5.30
CA ALA A 29 6.08 0.82 6.31
C ALA A 29 4.79 1.64 6.50
N PHE A 30 4.30 1.70 7.74
CA PHE A 30 3.05 2.36 8.07
C PHE A 30 3.18 3.21 9.33
N VAL A 31 2.61 4.42 9.30
CA VAL A 31 2.63 5.34 10.44
C VAL A 31 1.40 5.11 11.30
N SER A 32 1.60 4.75 12.55
CA SER A 32 0.53 4.56 13.54
C SER A 32 1.04 4.77 14.96
N GLU A 33 0.21 5.36 15.81
CA GLU A 33 0.43 5.40 17.26
C GLU A 33 -0.03 4.11 17.96
N LYS A 34 -0.68 3.22 17.23
CA LYS A 34 -1.30 1.98 17.71
C LYS A 34 -0.52 0.75 17.25
N SER A 35 -1.15 -0.40 17.36
CA SER A 35 -0.61 -1.68 16.86
C SER A 35 -1.27 -2.04 15.53
N PRO A 36 -0.72 -1.56 14.40
CA PRO A 36 -1.32 -1.78 13.10
C PRO A 36 -1.12 -3.20 12.59
N ALA A 37 -1.86 -3.54 11.55
CA ALA A 37 -1.68 -4.76 10.79
C ALA A 37 -1.88 -4.50 9.28
N LEU A 38 -1.28 -5.36 8.47
CA LEU A 38 -1.57 -5.48 7.05
C LEU A 38 -2.65 -6.55 6.88
N LEU A 39 -3.76 -6.18 6.25
CA LEU A 39 -4.86 -7.08 5.92
C LEU A 39 -4.73 -7.53 4.47
N LEU A 40 -4.90 -8.82 4.23
CA LEU A 40 -4.88 -9.41 2.91
C LEU A 40 -6.28 -9.85 2.52
N PHE A 41 -6.69 -9.52 1.30
CA PHE A 41 -7.98 -9.86 0.72
C PHE A 41 -7.81 -10.58 -0.61
N GLU A 42 -8.76 -11.42 -0.96
CA GLU A 42 -8.89 -11.94 -2.30
C GLU A 42 -9.31 -10.80 -3.26
N LYS A 43 -8.65 -10.69 -4.42
CA LYS A 43 -8.87 -9.62 -5.40
C LYS A 43 -10.35 -9.52 -5.80
N GLY A 44 -10.87 -8.30 -5.76
CA GLY A 44 -12.27 -8.02 -6.05
C GLY A 44 -13.25 -8.53 -4.99
N SER A 45 -12.76 -8.92 -3.81
CA SER A 45 -13.57 -9.44 -2.71
C SER A 45 -13.26 -8.71 -1.41
N ARG A 46 -14.26 -8.60 -0.53
CA ARG A 46 -14.07 -8.10 0.85
C ARG A 46 -13.75 -9.23 1.83
N LYS A 47 -13.53 -10.43 1.32
CA LYS A 47 -13.18 -11.59 2.14
C LYS A 47 -11.72 -11.50 2.57
N ARG A 48 -11.51 -11.29 3.86
CA ARG A 48 -10.18 -11.27 4.46
C ARG A 48 -9.57 -12.69 4.45
N MET A 49 -8.38 -12.78 3.86
CA MET A 49 -7.61 -14.01 3.74
C MET A 49 -6.60 -14.16 4.88
N ALA A 50 -5.98 -13.06 5.29
CA ALA A 50 -5.01 -13.04 6.39
C ALA A 50 -4.95 -11.68 7.07
N ARG A 51 -4.39 -11.67 8.28
CA ARG A 51 -4.01 -10.49 9.06
C ARG A 51 -2.56 -10.67 9.50
N LEU A 52 -1.68 -9.79 9.05
CA LEU A 52 -0.26 -9.79 9.36
C LEU A 52 0.01 -8.60 10.30
N ALA A 53 0.15 -8.89 11.59
CA ALA A 53 0.44 -7.86 12.59
C ALA A 53 1.90 -7.39 12.44
N PHE A 54 2.14 -6.08 12.57
CA PHE A 54 3.49 -5.57 12.68
C PHE A 54 4.11 -6.05 14.00
N PRO A 55 5.35 -6.57 13.99
CA PRO A 55 6.05 -6.95 15.22
C PRO A 55 6.26 -5.71 16.12
N GLU A 56 6.05 -5.88 17.42
CA GLU A 56 6.11 -4.77 18.39
C GLU A 56 7.48 -4.06 18.42
N ASN A 57 8.55 -4.81 18.19
CA ASN A 57 9.92 -4.30 18.16
C ASN A 57 10.33 -3.71 16.80
N ALA A 58 9.49 -3.85 15.77
CA ALA A 58 9.76 -3.36 14.42
C ALA A 58 9.13 -1.97 14.22
N ARG A 59 9.61 -0.98 14.96
CA ARG A 59 9.15 0.41 14.85
C ARG A 59 10.26 1.40 15.16
N MET A 60 10.16 2.57 14.55
CA MET A 60 10.96 3.74 14.87
C MET A 60 10.01 4.93 15.06
N GLY A 61 9.87 5.40 16.29
CA GLY A 61 8.81 6.34 16.64
C GLY A 61 7.44 5.72 16.33
N ASN A 62 6.66 6.38 15.48
CA ASN A 62 5.35 5.91 15.04
C ASN A 62 5.39 5.18 13.68
N VAL A 63 6.57 4.98 13.10
CA VAL A 63 6.71 4.21 11.86
C VAL A 63 6.94 2.75 12.18
N HIS A 64 5.98 1.90 11.85
CA HIS A 64 6.09 0.46 11.92
C HIS A 64 6.60 -0.08 10.58
N PHE A 65 7.43 -1.10 10.61
CA PHE A 65 7.99 -1.68 9.39
C PHE A 65 8.09 -3.21 9.48
N MET A 66 7.96 -3.85 8.34
CA MET A 66 8.20 -5.29 8.17
C MET A 66 8.44 -5.60 6.69
N THR A 67 9.14 -6.69 6.43
CA THR A 67 9.18 -7.30 5.10
C THR A 67 8.28 -8.54 5.13
N VAL A 68 7.33 -8.61 4.22
CA VAL A 68 6.44 -9.78 4.07
C VAL A 68 6.84 -10.58 2.85
N LYS A 69 6.96 -11.89 3.01
CA LYS A 69 7.29 -12.82 1.92
C LYS A 69 6.20 -13.88 1.77
N GLY A 70 5.99 -14.32 0.55
CA GLY A 70 4.98 -15.31 0.19
C GLY A 70 4.44 -15.10 -1.21
N ASP A 71 3.34 -15.80 -1.51
CA ASP A 71 2.63 -15.63 -2.77
C ASP A 71 1.44 -14.65 -2.58
N PHE A 72 1.56 -13.47 -3.17
CA PHE A 72 0.55 -12.41 -3.14
C PHE A 72 -0.24 -12.28 -4.46
N THR A 73 -0.09 -13.22 -5.36
CA THR A 73 -0.79 -13.24 -6.65
C THR A 73 -2.30 -13.25 -6.44
N GLY A 74 -3.00 -12.31 -7.10
CA GLY A 74 -4.44 -12.17 -6.99
C GLY A 74 -4.91 -11.72 -5.60
N LEU A 75 -4.05 -11.06 -4.82
CA LEU A 75 -4.41 -10.46 -3.54
C LEU A 75 -4.40 -8.94 -3.60
N GLU A 76 -5.21 -8.37 -2.73
CA GLU A 76 -5.27 -6.94 -2.41
C GLU A 76 -4.96 -6.75 -0.93
N TYR A 77 -4.56 -5.55 -0.56
CA TYR A 77 -4.32 -5.21 0.84
C TYR A 77 -4.99 -3.90 1.25
N ALA A 78 -5.17 -3.78 2.54
CA ALA A 78 -5.42 -2.54 3.27
C ALA A 78 -4.68 -2.63 4.60
N PHE A 79 -4.61 -1.53 5.34
CA PHE A 79 -4.11 -1.53 6.70
C PHE A 79 -5.25 -1.68 7.71
N GLU A 80 -4.90 -2.03 8.93
CA GLU A 80 -5.81 -2.04 10.07
C GLU A 80 -5.18 -1.28 11.24
N GLU A 81 -5.97 -0.42 11.86
CA GLU A 81 -5.65 0.25 13.11
C GLU A 81 -6.88 0.24 14.02
N ASP A 82 -6.73 -0.23 15.26
CA ASP A 82 -7.83 -0.36 16.24
C ASP A 82 -9.06 -1.10 15.68
N GLY A 83 -8.84 -2.16 14.89
CA GLY A 83 -9.91 -2.94 14.27
C GLY A 83 -10.63 -2.26 13.11
N LYS A 84 -10.19 -1.07 12.71
CA LYS A 84 -10.70 -0.34 11.55
C LYS A 84 -9.81 -0.57 10.34
N GLU A 85 -10.43 -0.87 9.23
CA GLU A 85 -9.77 -0.98 7.94
C GLU A 85 -9.44 0.40 7.37
N ILE A 86 -8.21 0.60 6.92
CA ILE A 86 -7.68 1.87 6.43
C ILE A 86 -7.04 1.63 5.06
N SER A 87 -7.43 2.45 4.08
CA SER A 87 -6.75 2.48 2.78
C SER A 87 -5.30 2.90 2.94
N ASP A 88 -4.41 2.37 2.09
CA ASP A 88 -3.02 2.83 2.07
C ASP A 88 -2.94 4.29 1.59
N PRO A 89 -2.49 5.25 2.43
CA PRO A 89 -2.36 6.64 2.01
C PRO A 89 -1.33 6.85 0.88
N PHE A 90 -0.44 5.88 0.68
CA PHE A 90 0.62 5.90 -0.33
C PHE A 90 0.34 4.96 -1.50
N GLY A 91 -0.84 4.31 -1.50
CA GLY A 91 -1.27 3.46 -2.61
C GLY A 91 -1.45 4.26 -3.90
N THR A 92 -1.04 3.69 -5.02
CA THR A 92 -1.12 4.33 -6.35
C THR A 92 -2.27 3.81 -7.21
N CYS A 93 -2.88 2.71 -6.82
CA CYS A 93 -4.01 2.08 -7.49
C CYS A 93 -4.97 1.51 -6.46
N PHE A 94 -6.24 1.74 -6.65
CA PHE A 94 -7.25 1.32 -5.68
C PHE A 94 -8.40 0.58 -6.36
N THR A 95 -9.00 -0.33 -5.60
CA THR A 95 -10.22 -1.08 -5.94
C THR A 95 -11.31 -0.79 -4.91
N GLY A 96 -12.55 -1.15 -5.23
CA GLY A 96 -13.69 -1.02 -4.32
C GLY A 96 -14.58 0.19 -4.59
N ARG A 97 -14.33 0.93 -5.67
CA ARG A 97 -15.15 2.07 -6.15
C ARG A 97 -15.34 2.03 -7.66
N GLU A 98 -15.48 0.86 -8.23
CA GLU A 98 -15.59 0.65 -9.69
C GLU A 98 -16.89 1.23 -10.27
N LYS A 99 -17.93 1.34 -9.43
CA LYS A 99 -19.21 1.91 -9.83
C LYS A 99 -19.44 3.26 -9.18
N TRP A 100 -19.56 4.30 -10.00
CA TRP A 100 -19.93 5.63 -9.54
C TRP A 100 -21.32 5.64 -8.87
N GLY A 101 -21.43 6.32 -7.72
CA GLY A 101 -22.69 6.46 -6.98
C GLY A 101 -23.13 5.20 -6.22
N ASP A 102 -22.25 4.20 -6.04
CA ASP A 102 -22.55 3.06 -5.18
C ASP A 102 -22.46 3.46 -3.69
N GLU A 103 -23.62 3.69 -3.09
CA GLU A 103 -23.73 4.08 -1.68
C GLU A 103 -23.20 3.00 -0.73
N LYS A 104 -23.23 1.70 -1.12
CA LYS A 104 -22.70 0.62 -0.31
C LYS A 104 -21.18 0.66 -0.18
N ALA A 105 -20.51 1.21 -1.20
CA ALA A 105 -19.07 1.40 -1.16
C ALA A 105 -18.67 2.69 -0.41
N ALA A 106 -19.61 3.59 -0.14
CA ALA A 106 -19.33 4.81 0.59
C ALA A 106 -18.86 4.50 2.02
N GLY A 107 -17.78 5.15 2.44
CA GLY A 107 -17.21 4.97 3.79
C GLY A 107 -16.40 3.68 4.00
N GLN A 108 -16.32 2.79 3.01
CA GLN A 108 -15.45 1.62 3.09
C GLN A 108 -14.01 1.99 2.69
N ALA A 109 -13.03 1.36 3.33
CA ALA A 109 -11.63 1.47 2.90
C ALA A 109 -11.45 0.90 1.48
N LEU A 110 -10.57 1.54 0.72
CA LEU A 110 -10.15 1.05 -0.59
C LEU A 110 -9.02 0.04 -0.42
N HIS A 111 -8.99 -0.96 -1.27
CA HIS A 111 -7.90 -1.92 -1.30
C HIS A 111 -6.91 -1.58 -2.41
N THR A 112 -5.66 -1.95 -2.22
CA THR A 112 -4.60 -1.83 -3.22
C THR A 112 -4.20 -3.22 -3.70
N PRO A 113 -4.30 -3.51 -5.01
CA PRO A 113 -3.80 -4.78 -5.54
C PRO A 113 -2.27 -4.85 -5.44
N PHE A 114 -1.71 -5.96 -4.94
CA PHE A 114 -0.26 -6.15 -4.91
C PHE A 114 0.37 -6.11 -6.31
N GLU A 115 -0.36 -6.50 -7.32
CA GLU A 115 0.06 -6.43 -8.73
C GLU A 115 0.27 -4.98 -9.23
N ALA A 116 -0.36 -4.00 -8.56
CA ALA A 116 -0.22 -2.59 -8.87
C ALA A 116 0.98 -1.94 -8.17
N VAL A 117 1.56 -2.61 -7.17
CA VAL A 117 2.82 -2.18 -6.53
C VAL A 117 3.97 -2.50 -7.48
N LYS A 118 4.37 -1.52 -8.24
CA LYS A 118 5.40 -1.65 -9.29
C LYS A 118 6.74 -1.13 -8.78
N GLU A 119 7.80 -1.56 -9.44
CA GLU A 119 9.10 -0.90 -9.38
C GLU A 119 8.98 0.53 -9.93
N ALA A 120 9.94 1.39 -9.60
CA ALA A 120 9.97 2.75 -10.14
C ALA A 120 9.86 2.71 -11.68
N PHE A 121 9.05 3.62 -12.21
CA PHE A 121 8.91 3.73 -13.66
C PHE A 121 10.24 4.18 -14.27
N ASP A 122 10.72 3.44 -15.25
CA ASP A 122 11.90 3.82 -16.02
C ASP A 122 11.48 4.84 -17.09
N TRP A 123 11.96 6.06 -16.95
CA TRP A 123 11.72 7.15 -17.89
C TRP A 123 12.64 7.10 -19.11
N GLU A 124 13.55 6.11 -19.17
CA GLU A 124 14.53 5.95 -20.24
C GLU A 124 15.30 7.26 -20.51
N ASP A 125 15.20 7.79 -21.73
CA ASP A 125 15.85 9.05 -22.12
C ASP A 125 14.96 10.28 -21.92
N ASP A 126 13.75 10.13 -21.39
CA ASP A 126 12.84 11.25 -21.15
C ASP A 126 13.42 12.18 -20.08
N LYS A 127 13.55 13.44 -20.43
CA LYS A 127 14.07 14.48 -19.54
C LYS A 127 13.00 15.52 -19.27
N ARG A 128 12.83 15.82 -18.01
CA ARG A 128 11.93 16.90 -17.60
C ARG A 128 12.36 18.21 -18.28
N PRO A 129 11.48 18.88 -19.03
CA PRO A 129 11.79 20.20 -19.59
C PRO A 129 12.05 21.19 -18.45
N GLU A 130 13.20 21.87 -18.52
CA GLU A 130 13.59 22.91 -17.55
C GLU A 130 12.95 24.26 -17.93
N ILE A 131 11.61 24.34 -17.85
CA ILE A 131 10.87 25.55 -18.15
C ILE A 131 10.78 26.37 -16.86
N PRO A 132 11.28 27.63 -16.85
CA PRO A 132 11.15 28.51 -15.70
C PRO A 132 9.68 28.75 -15.34
N ALA A 133 9.37 28.83 -14.04
CA ALA A 133 7.99 28.98 -13.58
C ALA A 133 7.29 30.24 -14.11
N ASN A 134 8.04 31.29 -14.39
CA ASN A 134 7.53 32.54 -14.99
C ASN A 134 7.16 32.40 -16.48
N GLU A 135 7.55 31.31 -17.12
CA GLU A 135 7.20 30.98 -18.51
C GLU A 135 6.07 29.94 -18.59
N CYS A 136 5.59 29.46 -17.44
CA CYS A 136 4.53 28.48 -17.37
C CYS A 136 3.14 29.16 -17.28
N ILE A 137 2.18 28.65 -18.05
CA ILE A 137 0.76 29.00 -17.90
C ILE A 137 0.05 27.83 -17.22
N VAL A 138 -0.55 28.08 -16.05
CA VAL A 138 -1.26 27.05 -15.28
C VAL A 138 -2.75 27.28 -15.37
N TYR A 139 -3.49 26.29 -15.87
CA TYR A 139 -4.95 26.27 -15.87
C TYR A 139 -5.46 25.30 -14.80
N LYS A 140 -6.37 25.79 -13.96
CA LYS A 140 -7.14 24.93 -13.05
C LYS A 140 -8.58 24.91 -13.53
N ILE A 141 -9.05 23.76 -13.98
CA ILE A 141 -10.43 23.56 -14.47
C ILE A 141 -11.16 22.71 -13.42
N HIS A 142 -12.40 23.08 -13.12
CA HIS A 142 -13.32 22.34 -12.26
C HIS A 142 -14.37 21.65 -13.13
#